data_e68a308e73511368a3de0d8df95766bd
#
_entry.id   e68a308e73511368a3de0d8df95766bd
#
_cell.length_a   1.000
_cell.length_b   1.000
_cell.length_c   1.000
_cell.angle_alpha   90.00
_cell.angle_beta   90.00
_cell.angle_gamma   90.00
#
_symmetry.space_group_name_H-M   'P 1'
#
loop_
_entity.id
_entity.type
_entity.pdbx_description
1 polymer ?
#
loop_
_entity_poly.entity_id
_entity_poly.type
_entity_poly.pdbx_seq_one_letter_code
_entity_poly.pdbx_strand_id
1 'polypeptide(L)'
;MAMKENSKKVLYFLKEINGENVTAADVAVALGLEKRSVDGIFTSAIQRKGLGVRTPAEIELEDGTHKQVKFLSLTPAGMDFDPDATEEAAE
;
A
#
# COMPACT_ATOMS: atom_id res chain seq x y z
N MET A 1 10.19 15.97 -7.45
CA MET A 1 10.32 14.77 -8.28
C MET A 1 9.07 13.93 -8.22
N ALA A 2 8.61 13.44 -9.34
CA ALA A 2 7.40 12.65 -9.38
C ALA A 2 7.58 11.31 -8.65
N MET A 3 6.49 10.80 -8.12
CA MET A 3 6.49 9.48 -7.53
C MET A 3 6.82 8.43 -8.61
N LYS A 4 7.59 7.43 -8.25
CA LYS A 4 7.95 6.37 -9.20
C LYS A 4 6.70 5.64 -9.67
N GLU A 5 6.77 5.09 -10.88
CA GLU A 5 5.62 4.46 -11.50
C GLU A 5 5.03 3.34 -10.65
N ASN A 6 5.86 2.47 -10.10
CA ASN A 6 5.36 1.38 -9.27
C ASN A 6 4.72 1.91 -7.97
N SER A 7 5.26 2.99 -7.44
CA SER A 7 4.67 3.63 -6.26
C SER A 7 3.30 4.18 -6.58
N LYS A 8 3.14 4.79 -7.75
CA LYS A 8 1.84 5.28 -8.20
C LYS A 8 0.84 4.14 -8.31
N LYS A 9 1.28 3.01 -8.88
CA LYS A 9 0.42 1.85 -9.05
C LYS A 9 -0.09 1.34 -7.71
N VAL A 10 0.80 1.25 -6.73
CA VAL A 10 0.42 0.79 -5.40
C VAL A 10 -0.56 1.78 -4.77
N LEU A 11 -0.27 3.06 -4.85
CA LEU A 11 -1.14 4.08 -4.26
C LEU A 11 -2.52 4.08 -4.91
N TYR A 12 -2.59 4.05 -6.24
CA TYR A 12 -3.88 4.03 -6.93
C TYR A 12 -4.67 2.78 -6.61
N PHE A 13 -3.99 1.64 -6.55
CA PHE A 13 -4.66 0.39 -6.20
C PHE A 13 -5.29 0.48 -4.81
N LEU A 14 -4.55 1.01 -3.83
CA LEU A 14 -5.06 1.16 -2.48
C LEU A 14 -6.20 2.16 -2.40
N LYS A 15 -6.15 3.22 -3.20
CA LYS A 15 -7.26 4.17 -3.26
C LYS A 15 -8.53 3.53 -3.80
N GLU A 16 -8.37 2.69 -4.81
CA GLU A 16 -9.49 2.03 -5.47
C GLU A 16 -10.20 1.05 -4.55
N ILE A 17 -9.42 0.35 -3.73
CA ILE A 17 -9.98 -0.67 -2.84
C ILE A 17 -10.08 -0.20 -1.41
N ASN A 18 -10.15 1.11 -1.20
CA ASN A 18 -10.20 1.67 0.13
C ASN A 18 -11.26 0.99 0.99
N GLY A 19 -10.85 0.57 2.18
CA GLY A 19 -11.75 -0.12 3.09
C GLY A 19 -11.64 -1.63 3.04
N GLU A 20 -10.94 -2.18 2.06
CA GLU A 20 -10.72 -3.62 2.00
C GLU A 20 -9.44 -3.99 2.73
N ASN A 21 -9.44 -5.16 3.32
CA ASN A 21 -8.28 -5.66 4.04
C ASN A 21 -7.36 -6.39 3.06
N VAL A 22 -6.26 -5.74 2.70
CA VAL A 22 -5.29 -6.33 1.78
C VAL A 22 -3.91 -6.28 2.40
N THR A 23 -3.09 -7.29 2.10
CA THR A 23 -1.69 -7.35 2.53
C THR A 23 -0.80 -6.94 1.38
N ALA A 24 0.50 -6.77 1.68
CA ALA A 24 1.48 -6.48 0.64
C ALA A 24 1.50 -7.60 -0.41
N ALA A 25 1.31 -8.85 0.02
CA ALA A 25 1.27 -9.97 -0.91
C ALA A 25 0.09 -9.86 -1.86
N ASP A 26 -1.08 -9.46 -1.36
CA ASP A 26 -2.28 -9.27 -2.18
C ASP A 26 -2.06 -8.19 -3.22
N VAL A 27 -1.45 -7.08 -2.83
CA VAL A 27 -1.16 -5.98 -3.74
C VAL A 27 -0.15 -6.43 -4.80
N ALA A 28 0.86 -7.17 -4.37
CA ALA A 28 1.90 -7.66 -5.29
C ALA A 28 1.28 -8.54 -6.38
N VAL A 29 0.40 -9.46 -5.99
CA VAL A 29 -0.25 -10.33 -6.97
C VAL A 29 -1.11 -9.52 -7.93
N ALA A 30 -1.88 -8.58 -7.41
CA ALA A 30 -2.79 -7.78 -8.22
C ALA A 30 -2.04 -6.92 -9.23
N LEU A 31 -0.87 -6.42 -8.87
CA LEU A 31 -0.10 -5.52 -9.72
C LEU A 31 1.03 -6.20 -10.49
N GLY A 32 1.25 -7.49 -10.26
CA GLY A 32 2.33 -8.21 -10.91
C GLY A 32 3.70 -7.80 -10.39
N LEU A 33 3.79 -7.42 -9.13
CA LEU A 33 5.04 -7.01 -8.49
C LEU A 33 5.45 -8.04 -7.46
N GLU A 34 6.69 -7.92 -6.95
CA GLU A 34 7.14 -8.78 -5.87
C GLU A 34 6.68 -8.19 -4.54
N LYS A 35 6.37 -9.08 -3.57
CA LYS A 35 5.96 -8.63 -2.25
C LYS A 35 6.99 -7.70 -1.63
N ARG A 36 8.27 -8.04 -1.78
CA ARG A 36 9.37 -7.21 -1.28
C ARG A 36 9.31 -5.81 -1.85
N SER A 37 9.02 -5.70 -3.15
CA SER A 37 8.93 -4.40 -3.80
C SER A 37 7.75 -3.59 -3.25
N VAL A 38 6.60 -4.24 -3.06
CA VAL A 38 5.43 -3.57 -2.51
C VAL A 38 5.71 -3.11 -1.08
N ASP A 39 6.32 -3.95 -0.25
CA ASP A 39 6.67 -3.56 1.11
C ASP A 39 7.58 -2.33 1.14
N GLY A 40 8.61 -2.33 0.30
CA GLY A 40 9.54 -1.21 0.22
C GLY A 40 8.86 0.07 -0.23
N ILE A 41 8.04 -0.03 -1.26
CA ILE A 41 7.29 1.11 -1.77
C ILE A 41 6.35 1.66 -0.71
N PHE A 42 5.60 0.78 -0.06
CA PHE A 42 4.66 1.24 0.96
C PHE A 42 5.40 1.94 2.10
N THR A 43 6.49 1.36 2.56
CA THR A 43 7.26 1.94 3.65
C THR A 43 7.83 3.31 3.27
N SER A 44 8.46 3.42 2.11
CA SER A 44 9.21 4.63 1.75
C SER A 44 8.34 5.70 1.12
N ALA A 45 7.36 5.32 0.29
CA ALA A 45 6.60 6.31 -0.48
C ALA A 45 5.24 6.62 0.14
N ILE A 46 4.70 5.74 0.95
CA ILE A 46 3.35 5.89 1.47
C ILE A 46 3.34 6.06 2.98
N GLN A 47 3.82 5.06 3.72
CA GLN A 47 3.78 5.11 5.18
C GLN A 47 4.64 6.23 5.75
N ARG A 48 5.85 6.39 5.23
CA ARG A 48 6.77 7.41 5.71
C ARG A 48 6.21 8.82 5.53
N LYS A 49 5.41 9.02 4.51
CA LYS A 49 4.81 10.32 4.23
C LYS A 49 3.47 10.51 4.94
N GLY A 50 3.04 9.56 5.74
CA GLY A 50 1.78 9.66 6.45
C GLY A 50 0.57 9.40 5.59
N LEU A 51 0.77 8.81 4.41
CA LEU A 51 -0.33 8.56 3.47
C LEU A 51 -1.00 7.22 3.69
N GLY A 52 -0.38 6.33 4.44
CA GLY A 52 -0.95 5.02 4.72
C GLY A 52 -0.44 4.44 6.01
N VAL A 53 -1.09 3.39 6.47
CA VAL A 53 -0.72 2.71 7.71
C VAL A 53 -0.82 1.20 7.51
N ARG A 54 -0.08 0.48 8.32
CA ARG A 54 -0.17 -0.97 8.40
C ARG A 54 -0.92 -1.32 9.69
N THR A 55 -1.93 -2.15 9.55
CA THR A 55 -2.72 -2.59 10.69
C THR A 55 -2.44 -4.07 10.94
N PRO A 56 -1.81 -4.44 12.05
CA PRO A 56 -1.53 -5.84 12.34
C PRO A 56 -2.83 -6.60 12.60
N ALA A 57 -2.88 -7.82 12.11
CA ALA A 57 -4.05 -8.68 12.27
C ALA A 57 -3.61 -10.14 12.25
N GLU A 58 -4.51 -11.01 12.69
CA GLU A 58 -4.29 -12.43 12.65
C GLU A 58 -5.38 -13.06 11.81
N ILE A 59 -4.99 -13.89 10.84
CA ILE A 59 -5.94 -14.60 9.99
C ILE A 59 -5.82 -16.10 10.23
N GLU A 60 -6.90 -16.81 10.03
CA GLU A 60 -6.91 -18.26 10.11
C GLU A 60 -6.79 -18.84 8.72
N LEU A 61 -5.86 -19.79 8.56
CA LEU A 61 -5.65 -20.45 7.28
C LEU A 61 -6.55 -21.67 7.17
N GLU A 62 -6.64 -22.22 5.95
CA GLU A 62 -7.53 -23.35 5.67
C GLU A 62 -7.21 -24.57 6.54
N ASP A 63 -5.95 -24.75 6.93
CA ASP A 63 -5.55 -25.88 7.74
C ASP A 63 -5.75 -25.66 9.24
N GLY A 64 -6.37 -24.54 9.61
CA GLY A 64 -6.63 -24.22 11.01
C GLY A 64 -5.53 -23.48 11.72
N THR A 65 -4.40 -23.24 11.05
CA THR A 65 -3.32 -22.47 11.68
C THR A 65 -3.61 -20.97 11.54
N HIS A 66 -2.93 -20.19 12.38
CA HIS A 66 -3.09 -18.75 12.39
C HIS A 66 -1.83 -18.09 11.86
N LYS A 67 -1.99 -16.99 11.13
CA LYS A 67 -0.87 -16.27 10.56
C LYS A 67 -1.00 -14.79 10.90
N GLN A 68 0.11 -14.20 11.34
CA GLN A 68 0.17 -12.76 11.57
C GLN A 68 0.37 -12.05 10.25
N VAL A 69 -0.48 -11.07 9.96
CA VAL A 69 -0.40 -10.28 8.75
C VAL A 69 -0.54 -8.81 9.10
N LYS A 70 -0.21 -7.95 8.13
CA LYS A 70 -0.43 -6.52 8.28
C LYS A 70 -1.21 -6.04 7.07
N PHE A 71 -2.38 -5.49 7.31
CA PHE A 71 -3.20 -4.95 6.24
C PHE A 71 -2.75 -3.54 5.91
N LEU A 72 -2.65 -3.25 4.63
CA LEU A 72 -2.27 -1.94 4.15
C LEU A 72 -3.52 -1.11 3.89
N SER A 73 -3.52 0.12 4.36
CA SER A 73 -4.64 1.01 4.11
C SER A 73 -4.12 2.44 3.99
N LEU A 74 -4.94 3.30 3.40
CA LEU A 74 -4.59 4.70 3.24
C LEU A 74 -5.25 5.53 4.33
N THR A 75 -4.53 6.57 4.78
CA THR A 75 -5.10 7.56 5.67
C THR A 75 -5.93 8.53 4.84
N PRO A 76 -6.75 9.41 5.49
CA PRO A 76 -7.43 10.45 4.73
C PRO A 76 -6.48 11.28 3.89
N ALA A 77 -5.27 11.55 4.38
CA ALA A 77 -4.26 12.26 3.61
C ALA A 77 -3.87 11.47 2.37
N GLY A 78 -3.76 10.14 2.51
CA GLY A 78 -3.43 9.27 1.38
C GLY A 78 -4.54 9.24 0.34
N MET A 79 -5.78 9.25 0.79
CA MET A 79 -6.91 9.27 -0.14
C MET A 79 -6.99 10.57 -0.94
N ASP A 80 -6.59 11.67 -0.31
CA ASP A 80 -6.59 12.98 -0.97
C ASP A 80 -5.35 13.22 -1.81
N PHE A 81 -4.32 12.42 -1.60
CA PHE A 81 -3.04 12.60 -2.27
C PHE A 81 -3.14 12.24 -3.75
N ASP A 82 -2.67 13.12 -4.62
CA ASP A 82 -2.64 12.88 -6.05
C ASP A 82 -1.19 12.67 -6.48
N PRO A 83 -0.79 11.43 -6.78
CA PRO A 83 0.61 11.16 -7.15
C PRO A 83 1.02 11.82 -8.45
N ASP A 84 0.09 12.12 -9.32
CA ASP A 84 0.42 12.80 -10.57
C ASP A 84 0.66 14.29 -10.35
N ALA A 85 0.02 14.86 -9.34
CA ALA A 85 0.18 16.28 -9.02
C ALA A 85 1.41 16.56 -8.17
N THR A 86 2.08 15.51 -7.65
CA THR A 86 3.18 15.71 -6.70
C THR A 86 4.47 16.16 -7.34
N GLU A 87 4.58 16.13 -8.64
CA GLU A 87 5.83 16.52 -9.29
C GLU A 87 6.29 17.89 -8.85
N GLU A 88 5.38 18.83 -8.84
CA GLU A 88 5.73 20.18 -8.41
C GLU A 88 5.97 20.24 -6.92
N ALA A 89 5.15 19.54 -6.16
CA ALA A 89 5.23 19.58 -4.72
C ALA A 89 6.50 18.91 -4.21
N ALA A 90 7.03 17.95 -4.94
CA ALA A 90 8.22 17.22 -4.52
C ALA A 90 9.48 18.06 -4.67
N GLU A 91 9.40 19.09 -5.44
CA GLU A 91 10.55 19.97 -5.65
C GLU A 91 10.65 21.00 -4.55
#